data_d1c3888d5ea02cfd1a15926e3c55a305
#
_entry.id   d1c3888d5ea02cfd1a15926e3c55a305
#
_cell.length_a   1.000
_cell.length_b   1.000
_cell.length_c   1.000
_cell.angle_alpha   90.00
_cell.angle_beta   90.00
_cell.angle_gamma   90.00
#
_symmetry.space_group_name_H-M   'P 1'
#
loop_
_entity.id
_entity.type
_entity.pdbx_description
1 polymer ?
#
loop_
_entity_poly.entity_id
_entity_poly.type
_entity_poly.pdbx_seq_one_letter_code
_entity_poly.pdbx_strand_id
1 'polypeptide(L)'
;MTAQGGHSSEARPSQLVSADVFRAAATVLVVVIHTSYWPPRAAVFDTLGLLSRLAVPAFMVLTGVLLSYRYGGRPPRAGVFLRRRFARSLLPWVAWAPVYTVFGWFLTGDPRQSVGGIVDYVVWGAGHLWFLLLIPQMYLAYLVWPRRHLWWWAAAAMAVQTALCVYRLFGPLPPGAPEHLVLDHGFQLLPFWVGYFAVGVAAGRSLAGRAEPDRLRPRPLAAAALAAVLSGWLLVGLTYGGAPHGGFQQGTGAFLLPQEPLFVLSVAALMWLVARPVTARSRALAATIRVLSDNSLGIYILHPMIIWEIGKHIGGLLDPGLPLSLVGFAVLTVGGLAAATVVSALLAAGPLAATIGSRRRRAATSSLGAQSSGSSAG
;
A
#
# COMPACT_ATOMS: atom_id res chain seq x y z
N MET A 1 -21.81 52.87 1.29
CA MET A 1 -22.14 51.42 1.08
C MET A 1 -20.88 50.76 0.57
N THR A 2 -20.11 50.21 1.47
CA THR A 2 -18.84 49.49 1.21
C THR A 2 -19.15 48.01 1.21
N ALA A 3 -19.09 47.38 0.05
CA ALA A 3 -19.22 45.92 -0.09
C ALA A 3 -17.96 45.25 0.45
N GLN A 4 -18.06 44.63 1.62
CA GLN A 4 -17.04 43.68 2.14
C GLN A 4 -17.11 42.44 1.30
N GLY A 5 -16.13 42.24 0.42
CA GLY A 5 -15.87 41.00 -0.27
C GLY A 5 -15.40 39.93 0.73
N GLY A 6 -16.33 39.11 1.18
CA GLY A 6 -16.00 37.91 1.98
C GLY A 6 -15.18 36.93 1.16
N HIS A 7 -13.87 36.90 1.37
CA HIS A 7 -13.05 35.76 0.97
C HIS A 7 -13.51 34.54 1.76
N SER A 8 -14.35 33.72 1.15
CA SER A 8 -14.62 32.37 1.63
C SER A 8 -13.30 31.61 1.65
N SER A 9 -12.70 31.52 2.82
CA SER A 9 -11.60 30.59 3.12
C SER A 9 -12.09 29.19 2.72
N GLU A 10 -11.66 28.69 1.55
CA GLU A 10 -11.83 27.30 1.19
C GLU A 10 -11.16 26.47 2.30
N ALA A 11 -11.96 25.99 3.24
CA ALA A 11 -11.52 25.09 4.28
C ALA A 11 -10.79 23.92 3.60
N ARG A 12 -9.50 23.75 3.88
CA ARG A 12 -8.73 22.60 3.43
C ARG A 12 -9.52 21.35 3.85
N PRO A 13 -9.80 20.41 2.93
CA PRO A 13 -10.51 19.19 3.30
C PRO A 13 -9.78 18.57 4.47
N SER A 14 -10.51 18.31 5.56
CA SER A 14 -9.97 17.72 6.79
C SER A 14 -9.21 16.45 6.42
N GLN A 15 -7.97 16.34 6.87
CA GLN A 15 -7.14 15.17 6.63
C GLN A 15 -7.79 14.00 7.37
N LEU A 16 -8.07 12.90 6.66
CA LEU A 16 -8.63 11.69 7.25
C LEU A 16 -7.56 11.01 8.11
N VAL A 17 -7.77 10.95 9.40
CA VAL A 17 -6.89 10.25 10.35
C VAL A 17 -6.83 8.76 10.03
N SER A 18 -7.95 8.18 9.64
CA SER A 18 -8.01 6.78 9.19
C SER A 18 -7.09 6.51 8.00
N ALA A 19 -6.95 7.46 7.07
CA ALA A 19 -6.06 7.29 5.93
C ALA A 19 -4.58 7.18 6.34
N ASP A 20 -4.16 7.92 7.37
CA ASP A 20 -2.80 7.82 7.89
C ASP A 20 -2.60 6.51 8.65
N VAL A 21 -3.59 6.07 9.44
CA VAL A 21 -3.56 4.75 10.12
C VAL A 21 -3.48 3.62 9.11
N PHE A 22 -4.33 3.63 8.08
CA PHE A 22 -4.28 2.62 7.01
C PHE A 22 -2.92 2.57 6.33
N ARG A 23 -2.38 3.73 5.96
CA ARG A 23 -1.11 3.81 5.25
C ARG A 23 0.04 3.31 6.13
N ALA A 24 0.07 3.72 7.39
CA ALA A 24 1.07 3.27 8.35
C ALA A 24 0.97 1.75 8.60
N ALA A 25 -0.23 1.23 8.84
CA ALA A 25 -0.45 -0.20 9.06
C ALA A 25 -0.06 -1.02 7.83
N ALA A 26 -0.51 -0.64 6.63
CA ALA A 26 -0.15 -1.32 5.40
C ALA A 26 1.37 -1.28 5.14
N THR A 27 2.05 -0.19 5.49
CA THR A 27 3.51 -0.08 5.40
C THR A 27 4.22 -1.06 6.33
N VAL A 28 3.77 -1.19 7.58
CA VAL A 28 4.30 -2.20 8.53
C VAL A 28 4.09 -3.60 7.99
N LEU A 29 2.88 -3.91 7.52
CA LEU A 29 2.54 -5.24 7.01
C LEU A 29 3.34 -5.61 5.75
N VAL A 30 3.64 -4.65 4.85
CA VAL A 30 4.54 -4.90 3.71
C VAL A 30 5.94 -5.32 4.18
N VAL A 31 6.46 -4.70 5.22
CA VAL A 31 7.74 -5.12 5.83
C VAL A 31 7.62 -6.54 6.41
N VAL A 32 6.53 -6.84 7.13
CA VAL A 32 6.26 -8.18 7.69
C VAL A 32 6.19 -9.24 6.60
N ILE A 33 5.56 -8.98 5.45
CA ILE A 33 5.55 -9.91 4.32
C ILE A 33 6.99 -10.32 3.96
N HIS A 34 7.89 -9.36 3.81
CA HIS A 34 9.25 -9.64 3.35
C HIS A 34 10.16 -10.21 4.44
N THR A 35 9.91 -9.91 5.71
CA THR A 35 10.67 -10.47 6.82
C THR A 35 10.24 -11.89 7.19
N SER A 36 8.98 -12.27 6.92
CA SER A 36 8.47 -13.63 7.19
C SER A 36 9.12 -14.73 6.33
N TYR A 37 9.86 -14.37 5.28
CA TYR A 37 10.58 -15.31 4.43
C TYR A 37 11.98 -15.70 4.95
N TRP A 38 12.51 -14.97 5.92
CA TRP A 38 13.87 -15.17 6.41
C TRP A 38 14.04 -16.30 7.44
N PRO A 39 13.13 -16.43 8.43
CA PRO A 39 13.21 -17.56 9.35
C PRO A 39 12.97 -18.91 8.65
N PRO A 40 13.42 -20.02 9.24
CA PRO A 40 13.08 -21.35 8.75
C PRO A 40 11.56 -21.50 8.61
N ARG A 41 11.12 -22.26 7.64
CA ARG A 41 9.70 -22.47 7.38
C ARG A 41 9.00 -23.03 8.63
N ALA A 42 8.19 -22.20 9.27
CA ALA A 42 7.35 -22.55 10.39
C ALA A 42 5.97 -21.93 10.20
N ALA A 43 4.94 -22.66 10.64
CA ALA A 43 3.54 -22.27 10.47
C ALA A 43 3.24 -20.84 10.92
N VAL A 44 3.92 -20.37 11.96
CA VAL A 44 3.73 -19.00 12.48
C VAL A 44 4.19 -17.93 11.46
N PHE A 45 5.34 -18.11 10.82
CA PHE A 45 5.87 -17.14 9.86
C PHE A 45 5.08 -17.18 8.54
N ASP A 46 4.71 -18.38 8.08
CA ASP A 46 3.85 -18.56 6.91
C ASP A 46 2.48 -17.89 7.13
N THR A 47 1.89 -18.08 8.30
CA THR A 47 0.60 -17.45 8.67
C THR A 47 0.73 -15.94 8.79
N LEU A 48 1.77 -15.41 9.43
CA LEU A 48 2.03 -13.98 9.51
C LEU A 48 2.23 -13.38 8.12
N GLY A 49 3.01 -14.04 7.27
CA GLY A 49 3.22 -13.65 5.88
C GLY A 49 1.90 -13.61 5.09
N LEU A 50 1.07 -14.65 5.21
CA LEU A 50 -0.23 -14.73 4.55
C LEU A 50 -1.17 -13.60 5.00
N LEU A 51 -1.38 -13.45 6.30
CA LEU A 51 -2.28 -12.42 6.83
C LEU A 51 -1.79 -11.00 6.52
N SER A 52 -0.47 -10.80 6.47
CA SER A 52 0.10 -9.47 6.16
C SER A 52 -0.11 -9.04 4.70
N ARG A 53 -0.46 -9.98 3.80
CA ARG A 53 -0.72 -9.67 2.39
C ARG A 53 -1.90 -8.73 2.18
N LEU A 54 -2.79 -8.59 3.16
CA LEU A 54 -3.84 -7.57 3.14
C LEU A 54 -3.29 -6.14 2.91
N ALA A 55 -1.99 -5.91 3.11
CA ALA A 55 -1.35 -4.60 2.91
C ALA A 55 -1.57 -4.06 1.50
N VAL A 56 -1.41 -4.90 0.48
CA VAL A 56 -1.53 -4.48 -0.93
C VAL A 56 -2.97 -4.12 -1.27
N PRO A 57 -3.99 -4.99 -1.07
CA PRO A 57 -5.37 -4.61 -1.31
C PRO A 57 -5.84 -3.44 -0.41
N ALA A 58 -5.31 -3.28 0.80
CA ALA A 58 -5.59 -2.12 1.63
C ALA A 58 -5.18 -0.80 0.95
N PHE A 59 -4.02 -0.76 0.28
CA PHE A 59 -3.62 0.40 -0.52
C PHE A 59 -4.55 0.65 -1.72
N MET A 60 -5.13 -0.38 -2.32
CA MET A 60 -6.12 -0.24 -3.40
C MET A 60 -7.41 0.41 -2.87
N VAL A 61 -7.94 -0.13 -1.76
CA VAL A 61 -9.10 0.45 -1.06
C VAL A 61 -8.82 1.91 -0.70
N LEU A 62 -7.67 2.19 -0.06
CA LEU A 62 -7.29 3.54 0.34
C LEU A 62 -7.18 4.49 -0.85
N THR A 63 -6.62 4.05 -1.97
CA THR A 63 -6.52 4.86 -3.20
C THR A 63 -7.92 5.25 -3.69
N GLY A 64 -8.84 4.29 -3.77
CA GLY A 64 -10.24 4.53 -4.13
C GLY A 64 -10.93 5.51 -3.17
N VAL A 65 -10.78 5.29 -1.85
CA VAL A 65 -11.31 6.18 -0.80
C VAL A 65 -10.82 7.61 -0.99
N LEU A 66 -9.51 7.81 -1.07
CA LEU A 66 -8.93 9.16 -1.14
C LEU A 66 -9.31 9.90 -2.44
N LEU A 67 -9.38 9.20 -3.57
CA LEU A 67 -9.80 9.80 -4.83
C LEU A 67 -11.27 10.24 -4.75
N SER A 68 -12.14 9.35 -4.31
CA SER A 68 -13.57 9.62 -4.25
C SER A 68 -13.93 10.64 -3.16
N TYR A 69 -13.29 10.59 -2.00
CA TYR A 69 -13.43 11.57 -0.93
C TYR A 69 -13.05 12.98 -1.39
N ARG A 70 -11.87 13.10 -2.08
CA ARG A 70 -11.35 14.39 -2.53
C ARG A 70 -12.17 15.02 -3.66
N TYR A 71 -12.58 14.21 -4.63
CA TYR A 71 -13.22 14.74 -5.86
C TYR A 71 -14.74 14.65 -5.85
N GLY A 72 -15.33 14.03 -4.82
CA GLY A 72 -16.76 14.12 -4.47
C GLY A 72 -17.76 13.74 -5.55
N GLY A 73 -17.40 13.14 -6.63
CA GLY A 73 -18.28 12.80 -7.76
C GLY A 73 -18.14 13.76 -8.95
N ARG A 74 -17.32 14.82 -8.84
CA ARG A 74 -16.91 15.61 -10.00
C ARG A 74 -15.58 15.07 -10.50
N PRO A 75 -15.45 14.65 -11.78
CA PRO A 75 -14.18 14.18 -12.30
C PRO A 75 -13.17 15.35 -12.32
N PRO A 76 -11.91 15.08 -11.94
CA PRO A 76 -10.86 16.08 -12.09
C PRO A 76 -10.57 16.33 -13.58
N ARG A 77 -9.97 17.46 -13.92
CA ARG A 77 -9.44 17.71 -15.26
C ARG A 77 -8.34 16.68 -15.57
N ALA A 78 -8.60 15.78 -16.53
CA ALA A 78 -7.80 14.57 -16.77
C ALA A 78 -6.30 14.86 -16.96
N GLY A 79 -5.92 15.80 -17.84
CA GLY A 79 -4.51 16.07 -18.15
C GLY A 79 -3.70 16.53 -16.93
N VAL A 80 -4.23 17.49 -16.15
CA VAL A 80 -3.57 18.00 -14.93
C VAL A 80 -3.52 16.91 -13.85
N PHE A 81 -4.61 16.14 -13.70
CA PHE A 81 -4.71 15.05 -12.75
C PHE A 81 -3.67 13.97 -13.05
N LEU A 82 -3.64 13.43 -14.28
CA LEU A 82 -2.75 12.37 -14.68
C LEU A 82 -1.29 12.80 -14.59
N ARG A 83 -0.92 13.97 -15.13
CA ARG A 83 0.46 14.46 -15.07
C ARG A 83 1.00 14.50 -13.63
N ARG A 84 0.18 15.03 -12.69
CA ARG A 84 0.59 15.15 -11.27
C ARG A 84 0.65 13.79 -10.56
N ARG A 85 -0.19 12.85 -10.95
CA ARG A 85 -0.31 11.54 -10.31
C ARG A 85 0.68 10.54 -10.88
N PHE A 86 0.85 10.51 -12.20
CA PHE A 86 1.82 9.64 -12.85
C PHE A 86 3.25 9.98 -12.45
N ALA A 87 3.60 11.27 -12.37
CA ALA A 87 4.91 11.67 -11.88
C ALA A 87 5.23 11.14 -10.46
N ARG A 88 4.22 10.89 -9.62
CA ARG A 88 4.44 10.38 -8.26
C ARG A 88 4.55 8.86 -8.16
N SER A 89 4.13 8.12 -9.15
CA SER A 89 4.22 6.66 -9.19
C SER A 89 5.25 6.18 -10.19
N LEU A 90 5.24 6.73 -11.42
CA LEU A 90 6.15 6.30 -12.47
C LEU A 90 7.59 6.82 -12.30
N LEU A 91 7.76 8.04 -11.78
CA LEU A 91 9.13 8.54 -11.56
C LEU A 91 9.90 7.71 -10.52
N PRO A 92 9.32 7.36 -9.36
CA PRO A 92 9.96 6.38 -8.48
C PRO A 92 10.24 5.04 -9.16
N TRP A 93 9.30 4.51 -9.95
CA TRP A 93 9.51 3.26 -10.66
C TRP A 93 10.69 3.36 -11.65
N VAL A 94 10.73 4.39 -12.50
CA VAL A 94 11.82 4.61 -13.46
C VAL A 94 13.16 4.76 -12.75
N ALA A 95 13.19 5.43 -11.61
CA ALA A 95 14.42 5.64 -10.84
C ALA A 95 14.93 4.35 -10.18
N TRP A 96 14.03 3.51 -9.64
CA TRP A 96 14.40 2.37 -8.81
C TRP A 96 14.39 1.02 -9.54
N ALA A 97 13.67 0.88 -10.65
CA ALA A 97 13.68 -0.36 -11.42
C ALA A 97 15.09 -0.76 -11.91
N PRO A 98 15.92 0.15 -12.46
CA PRO A 98 17.32 -0.16 -12.78
C PRO A 98 18.14 -0.56 -11.55
N VAL A 99 17.95 0.14 -10.41
CA VAL A 99 18.64 -0.17 -9.16
C VAL A 99 18.31 -1.59 -8.70
N TYR A 100 17.02 -1.98 -8.73
CA TYR A 100 16.62 -3.34 -8.38
C TYR A 100 17.05 -4.39 -9.39
N THR A 101 17.16 -4.04 -10.66
CA THR A 101 17.72 -4.93 -11.68
C THR A 101 19.18 -5.23 -11.40
N VAL A 102 19.99 -4.20 -11.12
CA VAL A 102 21.40 -4.34 -10.75
C VAL A 102 21.55 -5.07 -9.42
N PHE A 103 20.75 -4.71 -8.41
CA PHE A 103 20.77 -5.36 -7.11
C PHE A 103 20.43 -6.85 -7.20
N GLY A 104 19.39 -7.22 -7.98
CA GLY A 104 19.04 -8.62 -8.23
C GLY A 104 20.15 -9.39 -8.91
N TRP A 105 20.78 -8.78 -9.91
CA TRP A 105 21.87 -9.40 -10.64
C TRP A 105 23.11 -9.68 -9.77
N PHE A 106 23.57 -8.68 -9.00
CA PHE A 106 24.75 -8.83 -8.15
C PHE A 106 24.56 -9.82 -6.98
N LEU A 107 23.34 -9.95 -6.45
CA LEU A 107 23.09 -10.70 -5.22
C LEU A 107 22.66 -12.14 -5.46
N THR A 108 21.98 -12.42 -6.56
CA THR A 108 21.38 -13.75 -6.76
C THR A 108 22.08 -14.60 -7.79
N GLY A 109 23.03 -14.01 -8.56
CA GLY A 109 23.61 -14.69 -9.72
C GLY A 109 22.54 -15.12 -10.76
N ASP A 110 21.41 -14.40 -10.77
CA ASP A 110 20.20 -14.78 -11.48
C ASP A 110 20.46 -14.96 -12.97
N PRO A 111 20.03 -16.10 -13.57
CA PRO A 111 20.18 -16.38 -15.00
C PRO A 111 19.41 -15.44 -15.95
N ARG A 112 18.75 -14.42 -15.48
CA ARG A 112 18.20 -13.32 -16.30
C ARG A 112 19.30 -12.52 -17.00
N GLN A 113 20.31 -13.23 -17.51
CA GLN A 113 21.47 -12.64 -18.19
C GLN A 113 21.18 -12.22 -19.64
N SER A 114 20.02 -12.59 -20.18
CA SER A 114 19.61 -12.12 -21.50
C SER A 114 18.98 -10.73 -21.41
N VAL A 115 19.19 -9.91 -22.44
CA VAL A 115 18.53 -8.60 -22.56
C VAL A 115 17.00 -8.75 -22.48
N GLY A 116 16.45 -9.83 -23.06
CA GLY A 116 15.02 -10.14 -22.98
C GLY A 116 14.54 -10.36 -21.55
N GLY A 117 15.28 -11.12 -20.75
CA GLY A 117 14.92 -11.34 -19.33
C GLY A 117 14.99 -10.07 -18.47
N ILE A 118 15.95 -9.16 -18.75
CA ILE A 118 16.02 -7.86 -18.10
C ILE A 118 14.83 -6.98 -18.48
N VAL A 119 14.49 -6.94 -19.77
CA VAL A 119 13.33 -6.18 -20.27
C VAL A 119 12.04 -6.70 -19.66
N ASP A 120 11.85 -8.02 -19.63
CA ASP A 120 10.69 -8.65 -19.01
C ASP A 120 10.60 -8.30 -17.53
N TYR A 121 11.68 -8.45 -16.77
CA TYR A 121 11.73 -8.07 -15.35
C TYR A 121 11.37 -6.61 -15.11
N VAL A 122 11.90 -5.69 -15.90
CA VAL A 122 11.61 -4.25 -15.79
C VAL A 122 10.17 -3.95 -16.20
N VAL A 123 9.71 -4.46 -17.32
CA VAL A 123 8.35 -4.23 -17.84
C VAL A 123 7.29 -4.72 -16.86
N TRP A 124 7.53 -5.88 -16.24
CA TRP A 124 6.61 -6.44 -15.26
C TRP A 124 6.87 -5.98 -13.81
N GLY A 125 7.63 -4.91 -13.62
CA GLY A 125 7.62 -4.14 -12.38
C GLY A 125 8.84 -4.27 -11.49
N ALA A 126 9.94 -4.87 -11.96
CA ALA A 126 11.20 -4.96 -11.21
C ALA A 126 11.00 -5.48 -9.77
N GLY A 127 10.52 -6.71 -9.66
CA GLY A 127 10.23 -7.34 -8.36
C GLY A 127 9.02 -6.69 -7.67
N HIS A 128 9.18 -6.28 -6.42
CA HIS A 128 8.08 -5.71 -5.64
C HIS A 128 7.57 -4.34 -6.14
N LEU A 129 8.29 -3.64 -7.02
CA LEU A 129 7.88 -2.32 -7.55
C LEU A 129 6.68 -2.38 -8.51
N TRP A 130 6.19 -3.57 -8.86
CA TRP A 130 5.02 -3.76 -9.73
C TRP A 130 3.78 -2.95 -9.30
N PHE A 131 3.61 -2.72 -8.01
CA PHE A 131 2.50 -1.93 -7.47
C PHE A 131 2.53 -0.47 -7.98
N LEU A 132 3.72 0.08 -8.24
CA LEU A 132 3.87 1.43 -8.81
C LEU A 132 3.32 1.53 -10.24
N LEU A 133 3.26 0.41 -10.98
CA LEU A 133 2.63 0.31 -12.30
C LEU A 133 1.12 0.11 -12.22
N LEU A 134 0.62 -0.46 -11.12
CA LEU A 134 -0.80 -0.64 -10.89
C LEU A 134 -1.51 0.68 -10.49
N ILE A 135 -0.84 1.55 -9.75
CA ILE A 135 -1.39 2.84 -9.33
C ILE A 135 -1.87 3.71 -10.51
N PRO A 136 -1.12 3.91 -11.60
CA PRO A 136 -1.59 4.61 -12.80
C PRO A 136 -2.87 4.03 -13.40
N GLN A 137 -3.01 2.70 -13.41
CA GLN A 137 -4.21 2.02 -13.90
C GLN A 137 -5.45 2.41 -13.07
N MET A 138 -5.32 2.49 -11.74
CA MET A 138 -6.38 2.97 -10.86
C MET A 138 -6.74 4.44 -11.13
N TYR A 139 -5.75 5.29 -11.45
CA TYR A 139 -6.02 6.69 -11.79
C TYR A 139 -6.79 6.82 -13.11
N LEU A 140 -6.44 6.03 -14.12
CA LEU A 140 -7.18 5.97 -15.38
C LEU A 140 -8.60 5.44 -15.15
N ALA A 141 -8.75 4.34 -14.42
CA ALA A 141 -10.04 3.79 -14.08
C ALA A 141 -10.92 4.81 -13.33
N TYR A 142 -10.35 5.59 -12.41
CA TYR A 142 -11.11 6.61 -11.68
C TYR A 142 -11.73 7.67 -12.59
N LEU A 143 -11.06 8.08 -13.67
CA LEU A 143 -11.57 9.10 -14.60
C LEU A 143 -12.83 8.65 -15.32
N VAL A 144 -12.93 7.36 -15.64
CA VAL A 144 -14.06 6.76 -16.35
C VAL A 144 -15.04 6.03 -15.43
N TRP A 145 -14.74 5.96 -14.12
CA TRP A 145 -15.57 5.22 -13.16
C TRP A 145 -16.99 5.79 -13.07
N PRO A 146 -18.02 4.94 -13.02
CA PRO A 146 -19.40 5.37 -12.83
C PRO A 146 -19.56 6.24 -11.58
N ARG A 147 -20.48 7.24 -11.63
CA ARG A 147 -20.72 8.17 -10.52
C ARG A 147 -22.00 7.89 -9.74
N ARG A 148 -22.85 7.02 -10.29
CA ARG A 148 -24.10 6.57 -9.68
C ARG A 148 -24.01 5.10 -9.34
N HIS A 149 -24.80 4.64 -8.40
CA HIS A 149 -24.89 3.23 -8.00
C HIS A 149 -23.55 2.59 -7.65
N LEU A 150 -22.68 3.34 -6.96
CA LEU A 150 -21.29 2.94 -6.70
C LEU A 150 -21.14 1.58 -6.01
N TRP A 151 -22.06 1.25 -5.09
CA TRP A 151 -22.04 -0.05 -4.40
C TRP A 151 -22.40 -1.21 -5.31
N TRP A 152 -23.29 -1.02 -6.30
CA TRP A 152 -23.56 -2.03 -7.32
C TRP A 152 -22.33 -2.27 -8.21
N TRP A 153 -21.66 -1.20 -8.62
CA TRP A 153 -20.42 -1.31 -9.37
C TRP A 153 -19.28 -1.92 -8.54
N ALA A 154 -19.24 -1.65 -7.24
CA ALA A 154 -18.28 -2.28 -6.34
C ALA A 154 -18.53 -3.78 -6.20
N ALA A 155 -19.80 -4.19 -6.06
CA ALA A 155 -20.18 -5.61 -6.01
C ALA A 155 -19.86 -6.32 -7.34
N ALA A 156 -20.20 -5.72 -8.48
CA ALA A 156 -19.89 -6.29 -9.80
C ALA A 156 -18.36 -6.40 -10.02
N ALA A 157 -17.60 -5.36 -9.68
CA ALA A 157 -16.16 -5.37 -9.79
C ALA A 157 -15.52 -6.43 -8.87
N MET A 158 -16.04 -6.60 -7.65
CA MET A 158 -15.60 -7.65 -6.74
C MET A 158 -15.91 -9.05 -7.28
N ALA A 159 -17.09 -9.25 -7.87
CA ALA A 159 -17.45 -10.52 -8.51
C ALA A 159 -16.51 -10.84 -9.68
N VAL A 160 -16.21 -9.86 -10.54
CA VAL A 160 -15.25 -10.01 -11.65
C VAL A 160 -13.87 -10.37 -11.12
N GLN A 161 -13.36 -9.62 -10.13
CA GLN A 161 -12.07 -9.91 -9.50
C GLN A 161 -12.02 -11.33 -8.94
N THR A 162 -13.03 -11.73 -8.16
CA THR A 162 -13.09 -13.06 -7.56
C THR A 162 -13.15 -14.15 -8.64
N ALA A 163 -13.94 -13.96 -9.69
CA ALA A 163 -14.01 -14.89 -10.82
C ALA A 163 -12.66 -15.05 -11.52
N LEU A 164 -11.92 -13.95 -11.75
CA LEU A 164 -10.57 -13.99 -12.33
C LEU A 164 -9.58 -14.71 -11.41
N CYS A 165 -9.66 -14.49 -10.09
CA CYS A 165 -8.82 -15.21 -9.12
C CYS A 165 -9.14 -16.71 -9.09
N VAL A 166 -10.42 -17.08 -9.12
CA VAL A 166 -10.85 -18.50 -9.23
C VAL A 166 -10.38 -19.11 -10.54
N TYR A 167 -10.58 -18.42 -11.66
CA TYR A 167 -10.14 -18.91 -12.97
C TYR A 167 -8.61 -19.12 -13.02
N ARG A 168 -7.85 -18.18 -12.43
CA ARG A 168 -6.40 -18.30 -12.33
C ARG A 168 -5.96 -19.53 -11.53
N LEU A 169 -6.69 -19.89 -10.48
CA LEU A 169 -6.33 -21.01 -9.60
C LEU A 169 -6.79 -22.38 -10.15
N PHE A 170 -7.92 -22.42 -10.83
CA PHE A 170 -8.61 -23.65 -11.19
C PHE A 170 -8.94 -23.77 -12.69
N GLY A 171 -8.72 -22.71 -13.47
CA GLY A 171 -9.04 -22.69 -14.89
C GLY A 171 -8.12 -23.61 -15.71
N PRO A 172 -8.67 -24.26 -16.74
CA PRO A 172 -7.89 -25.10 -17.65
C PRO A 172 -7.11 -24.22 -18.61
N LEU A 173 -5.83 -23.98 -18.35
CA LEU A 173 -4.96 -23.24 -19.24
C LEU A 173 -3.94 -24.17 -19.87
N PRO A 174 -3.98 -24.40 -21.20
CA PRO A 174 -2.95 -25.12 -21.89
C PRO A 174 -1.62 -24.34 -21.82
N PRO A 175 -0.49 -25.01 -21.57
CA PRO A 175 0.81 -24.38 -21.60
C PRO A 175 1.04 -23.62 -22.92
N GLY A 176 1.52 -22.37 -22.82
CA GLY A 176 1.80 -21.53 -23.99
C GLY A 176 0.62 -20.74 -24.55
N ALA A 177 -0.58 -20.85 -23.98
CA ALA A 177 -1.70 -20.01 -24.38
C ALA A 177 -1.45 -18.52 -24.03
N PRO A 178 -1.87 -17.55 -24.86
CA PRO A 178 -1.72 -16.11 -24.57
C PRO A 178 -2.35 -15.71 -23.23
N GLU A 179 -3.44 -16.39 -22.84
CA GLU A 179 -4.11 -16.22 -21.56
C GLU A 179 -3.18 -16.52 -20.38
N HIS A 180 -2.22 -17.42 -20.53
CA HIS A 180 -1.24 -17.79 -19.52
C HIS A 180 -0.42 -16.56 -19.10
N LEU A 181 0.03 -15.76 -20.06
CA LEU A 181 0.77 -14.53 -19.80
C LEU A 181 -0.05 -13.54 -18.95
N VAL A 182 -1.34 -13.34 -19.30
CA VAL A 182 -2.24 -12.45 -18.55
C VAL A 182 -2.47 -12.95 -17.12
N LEU A 183 -2.59 -14.27 -16.94
CA LEU A 183 -2.86 -14.85 -15.63
C LEU A 183 -1.59 -14.94 -14.76
N ASP A 184 -0.44 -15.18 -15.36
CA ASP A 184 0.84 -15.20 -14.66
C ASP A 184 1.24 -13.80 -14.18
N HIS A 185 0.90 -12.75 -14.96
CA HIS A 185 1.12 -11.36 -14.60
C HIS A 185 -0.12 -10.66 -14.04
N GLY A 186 -1.17 -11.41 -13.69
CA GLY A 186 -2.44 -10.87 -13.19
C GLY A 186 -2.30 -9.93 -11.99
N PHE A 187 -1.32 -10.19 -11.11
CA PHE A 187 -1.05 -9.34 -9.95
C PHE A 187 -0.57 -7.92 -10.30
N GLN A 188 -0.17 -7.66 -11.55
CA GLN A 188 0.21 -6.33 -12.06
C GLN A 188 -0.93 -5.63 -12.80
N LEU A 189 -2.07 -6.30 -12.99
CA LEU A 189 -3.19 -5.83 -13.78
C LEU A 189 -4.39 -5.48 -12.91
N LEU A 190 -4.96 -4.30 -13.14
CA LEU A 190 -6.09 -3.80 -12.38
C LEU A 190 -7.31 -4.74 -12.31
N PRO A 191 -7.70 -5.51 -13.34
CA PRO A 191 -8.85 -6.41 -13.25
C PRO A 191 -8.80 -7.37 -12.05
N PHE A 192 -7.62 -7.81 -11.63
CA PHE A 192 -7.43 -8.68 -10.47
C PHE A 192 -7.54 -7.95 -9.12
N TRP A 193 -7.67 -6.62 -9.12
CA TRP A 193 -7.73 -5.77 -7.93
C TRP A 193 -8.89 -4.78 -7.96
N VAL A 194 -9.67 -4.81 -9.05
CA VAL A 194 -10.67 -3.80 -9.35
C VAL A 194 -11.78 -3.73 -8.28
N GLY A 195 -12.09 -4.85 -7.64
CA GLY A 195 -13.07 -4.92 -6.56
C GLY A 195 -12.66 -4.10 -5.34
N TYR A 196 -11.42 -4.23 -4.89
CA TYR A 196 -10.90 -3.43 -3.77
C TYR A 196 -10.92 -1.93 -4.07
N PHE A 197 -10.46 -1.57 -5.27
CA PHE A 197 -10.49 -0.19 -5.72
C PHE A 197 -11.93 0.37 -5.78
N ALA A 198 -12.86 -0.40 -6.33
CA ALA A 198 -14.28 -0.03 -6.45
C ALA A 198 -14.96 0.14 -5.09
N VAL A 199 -14.72 -0.78 -4.14
CA VAL A 199 -15.19 -0.64 -2.76
C VAL A 199 -14.63 0.64 -2.13
N GLY A 200 -13.33 0.93 -2.35
CA GLY A 200 -12.71 2.17 -1.92
C GLY A 200 -13.39 3.42 -2.50
N VAL A 201 -13.72 3.42 -3.79
CA VAL A 201 -14.43 4.54 -4.44
C VAL A 201 -15.83 4.72 -3.84
N ALA A 202 -16.59 3.65 -3.63
CA ALA A 202 -17.92 3.69 -3.04
C ALA A 202 -17.88 4.17 -1.58
N ALA A 203 -16.95 3.64 -0.79
CA ALA A 203 -16.75 4.04 0.60
C ALA A 203 -16.33 5.52 0.71
N GLY A 204 -15.34 5.97 -0.07
CA GLY A 204 -14.89 7.35 -0.05
C GLY A 204 -15.99 8.36 -0.40
N ARG A 205 -16.90 8.00 -1.30
CA ARG A 205 -18.09 8.80 -1.61
C ARG A 205 -19.08 8.85 -0.45
N SER A 206 -19.29 7.70 0.20
CA SER A 206 -20.16 7.60 1.37
C SER A 206 -19.62 8.34 2.59
N LEU A 207 -18.30 8.46 2.70
CA LEU A 207 -17.62 9.15 3.79
C LEU A 207 -17.49 10.66 3.54
N ALA A 208 -17.63 11.11 2.29
CA ALA A 208 -17.56 12.54 1.96
C ALA A 208 -18.63 13.32 2.73
N GLY A 209 -18.19 14.31 3.51
CA GLY A 209 -19.05 15.12 4.38
C GLY A 209 -19.42 14.46 5.72
N ARG A 210 -18.92 13.27 6.03
CA ARG A 210 -19.11 12.62 7.34
C ARG A 210 -17.87 12.77 8.20
N ALA A 211 -18.08 13.02 9.50
CA ALA A 211 -16.99 12.97 10.48
C ALA A 211 -16.56 11.52 10.75
N GLU A 212 -15.26 11.33 10.94
CA GLU A 212 -14.75 10.04 11.43
C GLU A 212 -15.24 9.78 12.87
N PRO A 213 -15.46 8.51 13.26
CA PRO A 213 -15.86 8.17 14.62
C PRO A 213 -14.82 8.68 15.63
N ASP A 214 -15.25 9.48 16.57
CA ASP A 214 -14.41 10.04 17.66
C ASP A 214 -14.36 9.15 18.90
N ARG A 215 -15.27 8.18 19.00
CA ARG A 215 -15.39 7.21 20.10
C ARG A 215 -15.52 5.79 19.56
N LEU A 216 -15.00 4.84 20.34
CA LEU A 216 -15.22 3.42 20.08
C LEU A 216 -16.70 3.09 20.28
N ARG A 217 -17.30 2.49 19.25
CA ARG A 217 -18.68 2.00 19.27
C ARG A 217 -18.64 0.48 19.44
N PRO A 218 -19.06 -0.06 20.60
CA PRO A 218 -18.78 -1.46 20.95
C PRO A 218 -19.42 -2.45 19.97
N ARG A 219 -20.68 -2.24 19.56
CA ARG A 219 -21.38 -3.16 18.64
C ARG A 219 -20.72 -3.25 17.26
N PRO A 220 -20.52 -2.15 16.47
CA PRO A 220 -19.88 -2.24 15.18
C PRO A 220 -18.41 -2.67 15.29
N LEU A 221 -17.71 -2.31 16.38
CA LEU A 221 -16.35 -2.75 16.64
C LEU A 221 -16.28 -4.26 16.85
N ALA A 222 -17.15 -4.83 17.69
CA ALA A 222 -17.22 -6.27 17.94
C ALA A 222 -17.59 -7.03 16.65
N ALA A 223 -18.55 -6.52 15.87
CA ALA A 223 -18.92 -7.13 14.61
C ALA A 223 -17.77 -7.12 13.59
N ALA A 224 -17.05 -6.00 13.44
CA ALA A 224 -15.89 -5.90 12.55
C ALA A 224 -14.73 -6.78 13.03
N ALA A 225 -14.47 -6.84 14.33
CA ALA A 225 -13.44 -7.69 14.91
C ALA A 225 -13.76 -9.17 14.70
N LEU A 226 -15.00 -9.58 14.98
CA LEU A 226 -15.46 -10.96 14.76
C LEU A 226 -15.35 -11.33 13.27
N ALA A 227 -15.81 -10.46 12.37
CA ALA A 227 -15.69 -10.69 10.94
C ALA A 227 -14.22 -10.82 10.49
N ALA A 228 -13.31 -10.00 11.04
CA ALA A 228 -11.88 -10.08 10.74
C ALA A 228 -11.27 -11.41 11.26
N VAL A 229 -11.63 -11.83 12.47
CA VAL A 229 -11.16 -13.12 13.03
C VAL A 229 -11.68 -14.30 12.22
N LEU A 230 -12.99 -14.35 11.95
CA LEU A 230 -13.59 -15.46 11.21
C LEU A 230 -13.09 -15.53 9.77
N SER A 231 -13.00 -14.39 9.08
CA SER A 231 -12.49 -14.36 7.71
C SER A 231 -10.98 -14.63 7.63
N GLY A 232 -10.21 -14.20 8.64
CA GLY A 232 -8.79 -14.55 8.76
C GLY A 232 -8.58 -16.04 9.01
N TRP A 233 -9.37 -16.64 9.91
CA TRP A 233 -9.38 -18.08 10.12
C TRP A 233 -9.77 -18.86 8.86
N LEU A 234 -10.82 -18.40 8.14
CA LEU A 234 -11.23 -18.98 6.87
C LEU A 234 -10.12 -18.86 5.81
N LEU A 235 -9.46 -17.70 5.72
CA LEU A 235 -8.35 -17.47 4.80
C LEU A 235 -7.21 -18.46 5.06
N VAL A 236 -6.78 -18.60 6.31
CA VAL A 236 -5.73 -19.54 6.72
C VAL A 236 -6.18 -20.98 6.47
N GLY A 237 -7.38 -21.36 6.90
CA GLY A 237 -7.93 -22.71 6.77
C GLY A 237 -8.06 -23.16 5.31
N LEU A 238 -8.60 -22.32 4.44
CA LEU A 238 -8.73 -22.66 3.01
C LEU A 238 -7.38 -22.65 2.28
N THR A 239 -6.42 -21.85 2.75
CA THR A 239 -5.08 -21.82 2.13
C THR A 239 -4.23 -23.03 2.51
N TYR A 240 -4.33 -23.48 3.76
CA TYR A 240 -3.49 -24.55 4.30
C TYR A 240 -4.25 -25.86 4.60
N GLY A 241 -5.58 -25.86 4.48
CA GLY A 241 -6.46 -26.92 4.98
C GLY A 241 -6.35 -28.28 4.28
N GLY A 242 -5.47 -28.46 3.34
CA GLY A 242 -5.18 -29.74 2.70
C GLY A 242 -3.69 -29.99 2.46
N ALA A 243 -2.83 -29.06 2.87
CA ALA A 243 -1.39 -29.15 2.68
C ALA A 243 -0.63 -28.83 3.97
N PRO A 244 0.48 -29.52 4.29
CA PRO A 244 1.40 -29.09 5.33
C PRO A 244 1.84 -27.65 5.06
N HIS A 245 2.03 -26.87 6.15
CA HIS A 245 2.56 -25.51 6.09
C HIS A 245 3.92 -25.49 5.38
N GLY A 246 4.17 -25.37 4.28
CA GLY A 246 5.39 -25.50 3.46
C GLY A 246 5.06 -25.85 2.01
N GLY A 247 3.81 -26.25 1.74
CA GLY A 247 3.29 -26.44 0.38
C GLY A 247 2.76 -25.17 -0.26
N PHE A 248 2.52 -24.10 0.54
CA PHE A 248 2.09 -22.81 0.02
C PHE A 248 3.26 -22.12 -0.67
N GLN A 249 3.22 -22.07 -1.99
CA GLN A 249 4.21 -21.32 -2.74
C GLN A 249 4.04 -19.83 -2.43
N GLN A 250 5.02 -19.28 -1.71
CA GLN A 250 5.07 -17.86 -1.32
C GLN A 250 5.32 -16.93 -2.53
N GLY A 251 4.91 -17.35 -3.72
CA GLY A 251 5.01 -16.56 -4.94
C GLY A 251 3.96 -15.45 -5.02
N THR A 252 4.05 -14.65 -6.07
CA THR A 252 3.11 -13.58 -6.40
C THR A 252 1.65 -14.05 -6.50
N GLY A 253 1.42 -15.32 -6.78
CA GLY A 253 0.11 -15.98 -6.79
C GLY A 253 -0.66 -15.91 -5.47
N ALA A 254 0.04 -15.83 -4.36
CA ALA A 254 -0.56 -15.76 -3.03
C ALA A 254 -1.26 -14.43 -2.68
N PHE A 255 -1.19 -13.43 -3.52
CA PHE A 255 -1.95 -12.18 -3.38
C PHE A 255 -3.33 -12.23 -4.07
N LEU A 256 -3.64 -13.26 -4.84
CA LEU A 256 -4.85 -13.36 -5.65
C LEU A 256 -5.72 -14.54 -5.19
N LEU A 257 -5.99 -14.59 -3.88
CA LEU A 257 -6.84 -15.62 -3.29
C LEU A 257 -8.31 -15.15 -3.28
N PRO A 258 -9.24 -15.97 -3.79
CA PRO A 258 -10.65 -15.57 -3.91
C PRO A 258 -11.34 -15.35 -2.54
N GLN A 259 -10.82 -15.93 -1.46
CA GLN A 259 -11.32 -15.76 -0.08
C GLN A 259 -10.74 -14.52 0.64
N GLU A 260 -9.67 -13.92 0.13
CA GLU A 260 -8.97 -12.78 0.75
C GLU A 260 -9.85 -11.51 0.92
N PRO A 261 -10.79 -11.17 0.00
CA PRO A 261 -11.60 -9.97 0.12
C PRO A 261 -12.39 -9.84 1.42
N LEU A 262 -12.90 -10.93 1.96
CA LEU A 262 -13.64 -10.90 3.23
C LEU A 262 -12.75 -10.43 4.39
N PHE A 263 -11.54 -10.95 4.45
CA PHE A 263 -10.56 -10.57 5.47
C PHE A 263 -10.12 -9.13 5.31
N VAL A 264 -9.72 -8.72 4.11
CA VAL A 264 -9.26 -7.36 3.82
C VAL A 264 -10.31 -6.32 4.17
N LEU A 265 -11.57 -6.52 3.75
CA LEU A 265 -12.65 -5.56 3.99
C LEU A 265 -13.05 -5.50 5.47
N SER A 266 -13.04 -6.63 6.18
CA SER A 266 -13.30 -6.69 7.62
C SER A 266 -12.24 -5.93 8.40
N VAL A 267 -10.95 -6.14 8.10
CA VAL A 267 -9.84 -5.41 8.73
C VAL A 267 -9.89 -3.92 8.36
N ALA A 268 -10.24 -3.58 7.12
CA ALA A 268 -10.40 -2.20 6.71
C ALA A 268 -11.51 -1.48 7.51
N ALA A 269 -12.66 -2.14 7.72
CA ALA A 269 -13.73 -1.61 8.55
C ALA A 269 -13.28 -1.44 10.02
N LEU A 270 -12.55 -2.43 10.56
CA LEU A 270 -11.99 -2.36 11.91
C LEU A 270 -11.05 -1.17 12.05
N MET A 271 -10.10 -1.00 11.13
CA MET A 271 -9.17 0.12 11.11
C MET A 271 -9.89 1.47 11.07
N TRP A 272 -10.93 1.60 10.25
CA TRP A 272 -11.75 2.81 10.20
C TRP A 272 -12.39 3.15 11.56
N LEU A 273 -12.95 2.15 12.24
CA LEU A 273 -13.63 2.34 13.53
C LEU A 273 -12.68 2.73 14.66
N VAL A 274 -11.43 2.24 14.65
CA VAL A 274 -10.46 2.46 15.72
C VAL A 274 -9.51 3.62 15.47
N ALA A 275 -9.33 4.06 14.23
CA ALA A 275 -8.28 4.99 13.83
C ALA A 275 -8.24 6.26 14.70
N ARG A 276 -9.32 7.02 14.71
CA ARG A 276 -9.38 8.30 15.43
C ARG A 276 -9.43 8.12 16.95
N PRO A 277 -10.25 7.22 17.52
CA PRO A 277 -10.26 6.98 18.96
C PRO A 277 -8.91 6.54 19.52
N VAL A 278 -8.16 5.72 18.79
CA VAL A 278 -6.86 5.21 19.24
C VAL A 278 -5.79 6.29 19.14
N THR A 279 -5.74 7.03 18.03
CA THR A 279 -4.76 8.13 17.86
C THR A 279 -5.00 9.29 18.80
N ALA A 280 -6.26 9.54 19.20
CA ALA A 280 -6.60 10.58 20.17
C ALA A 280 -6.09 10.26 21.59
N ARG A 281 -5.86 8.99 21.92
CA ARG A 281 -5.39 8.56 23.27
C ARG A 281 -3.90 8.77 23.47
N SER A 282 -3.10 8.79 22.42
CA SER A 282 -1.64 8.88 22.53
C SER A 282 -1.04 9.79 21.47
N ARG A 283 -0.43 10.89 21.91
CA ARG A 283 0.31 11.81 21.03
C ARG A 283 1.51 11.11 20.37
N ALA A 284 2.21 10.24 21.10
CA ALA A 284 3.33 9.47 20.58
C ALA A 284 2.88 8.53 19.46
N LEU A 285 1.81 7.77 19.68
CA LEU A 285 1.25 6.89 18.65
C LEU A 285 0.80 7.68 17.40
N ALA A 286 0.12 8.81 17.58
CA ALA A 286 -0.29 9.67 16.49
C ALA A 286 0.92 10.23 15.70
N ALA A 287 2.01 10.55 16.39
CA ALA A 287 3.25 10.99 15.75
C ALA A 287 3.92 9.86 14.96
N THR A 288 4.04 8.67 15.54
CA THR A 288 4.57 7.48 14.86
C THR A 288 3.78 7.14 13.60
N ILE A 289 2.45 7.11 13.69
CA ILE A 289 1.56 6.87 12.54
C ILE A 289 1.82 7.90 11.43
N ARG A 290 1.93 9.18 11.77
CA ARG A 290 2.25 10.23 10.79
C ARG A 290 3.60 10.02 10.14
N VAL A 291 4.65 9.71 10.91
CA VAL A 291 6.00 9.45 10.37
C VAL A 291 5.97 8.28 9.39
N LEU A 292 5.34 7.17 9.74
CA LEU A 292 5.20 6.00 8.86
C LEU A 292 4.35 6.31 7.63
N SER A 293 3.23 7.02 7.80
CA SER A 293 2.35 7.43 6.71
C SER A 293 3.05 8.35 5.71
N ASP A 294 3.80 9.35 6.19
CA ASP A 294 4.51 10.32 5.36
C ASP A 294 5.67 9.69 4.58
N ASN A 295 6.30 8.67 5.14
CA ASN A 295 7.42 7.94 4.54
C ASN A 295 7.00 6.64 3.83
N SER A 296 5.72 6.31 3.78
CA SER A 296 5.21 5.00 3.34
C SER A 296 5.72 4.56 1.96
N LEU A 297 5.79 5.47 0.98
CA LEU A 297 6.29 5.14 -0.36
C LEU A 297 7.81 4.92 -0.37
N GLY A 298 8.57 5.73 0.35
CA GLY A 298 10.02 5.52 0.49
C GLY A 298 10.33 4.21 1.21
N ILE A 299 9.63 3.91 2.31
CA ILE A 299 9.75 2.62 3.00
C ILE A 299 9.41 1.47 2.05
N TYR A 300 8.29 1.58 1.31
CA TYR A 300 7.90 0.57 0.32
C TYR A 300 8.99 0.32 -0.73
N ILE A 301 9.65 1.35 -1.19
CA ILE A 301 10.72 1.22 -2.18
C ILE A 301 11.98 0.59 -1.58
N LEU A 302 12.37 0.98 -0.37
CA LEU A 302 13.69 0.70 0.19
C LEU A 302 13.75 -0.59 1.02
N HIS A 303 12.64 -1.01 1.64
CA HIS A 303 12.65 -2.07 2.64
C HIS A 303 13.24 -3.41 2.19
N PRO A 304 13.05 -3.92 0.95
CA PRO A 304 13.61 -5.22 0.60
C PRO A 304 15.13 -5.23 0.57
N MET A 305 15.76 -4.15 0.06
CA MET A 305 17.22 -4.03 0.07
C MET A 305 17.76 -3.94 1.49
N ILE A 306 17.09 -3.18 2.36
CA ILE A 306 17.48 -2.99 3.76
C ILE A 306 17.29 -4.28 4.55
N ILE A 307 16.16 -4.97 4.38
CA ILE A 307 15.88 -6.26 5.01
C ILE A 307 16.94 -7.29 4.58
N TRP A 308 17.27 -7.33 3.29
CA TRP A 308 18.31 -8.22 2.76
C TRP A 308 19.66 -7.94 3.44
N GLU A 309 20.05 -6.68 3.52
CA GLU A 309 21.35 -6.31 4.12
C GLU A 309 21.41 -6.68 5.59
N ILE A 310 20.39 -6.33 6.38
CA ILE A 310 20.32 -6.69 7.80
C ILE A 310 20.29 -8.22 7.96
N GLY A 311 19.45 -8.91 7.17
CA GLY A 311 19.27 -10.38 7.25
C GLY A 311 20.53 -11.16 7.07
N LYS A 312 21.45 -10.72 6.19
CA LYS A 312 22.76 -11.35 6.03
C LYS A 312 23.59 -11.34 7.33
N HIS A 313 23.49 -10.27 8.11
CA HIS A 313 24.28 -10.12 9.33
C HIS A 313 23.66 -10.81 10.55
N ILE A 314 22.34 -11.03 10.55
CA ILE A 314 21.64 -11.67 11.67
C ILE A 314 21.20 -13.12 11.36
N GLY A 315 21.69 -13.71 10.26
CA GLY A 315 21.31 -15.06 9.83
C GLY A 315 21.41 -16.10 10.94
N GLY A 316 22.44 -16.03 11.81
CA GLY A 316 22.57 -16.90 12.97
C GLY A 316 21.46 -16.78 14.03
N LEU A 317 20.70 -15.68 14.06
CA LEU A 317 19.53 -15.53 14.94
C LEU A 317 18.24 -16.04 14.29
N LEU A 318 18.29 -16.40 13.01
CA LEU A 318 17.10 -16.80 12.27
C LEU A 318 16.96 -18.33 12.19
N ASP A 319 18.03 -19.10 12.42
CA ASP A 319 18.09 -20.54 12.16
C ASP A 319 18.06 -21.49 13.38
N PRO A 320 18.34 -21.10 14.64
CA PRO A 320 18.62 -22.11 15.69
C PRO A 320 17.39 -22.59 16.48
N GLY A 321 16.18 -22.47 15.93
CA GLY A 321 14.93 -22.91 16.56
C GLY A 321 13.94 -21.78 16.82
N LEU A 322 12.68 -22.14 17.06
CA LEU A 322 11.55 -21.22 17.06
C LEU A 322 11.70 -19.98 17.97
N PRO A 323 12.17 -20.08 19.23
CA PRO A 323 12.28 -18.90 20.11
C PRO A 323 13.27 -17.86 19.56
N LEU A 324 14.45 -18.29 19.10
CA LEU A 324 15.47 -17.39 18.56
C LEU A 324 15.06 -16.88 17.17
N SER A 325 14.40 -17.68 16.37
CA SER A 325 13.84 -17.24 15.09
C SER A 325 12.78 -16.15 15.25
N LEU A 326 11.95 -16.19 16.33
CA LEU A 326 11.01 -15.11 16.65
C LEU A 326 11.74 -13.81 17.03
N VAL A 327 12.83 -13.90 17.79
CA VAL A 327 13.66 -12.72 18.11
C VAL A 327 14.31 -12.15 16.84
N GLY A 328 14.93 -13.01 16.03
CA GLY A 328 15.52 -12.62 14.75
C GLY A 328 14.52 -11.96 13.81
N PHE A 329 13.33 -12.54 13.69
CA PHE A 329 12.22 -11.97 12.93
C PHE A 329 11.80 -10.58 13.46
N ALA A 330 11.67 -10.44 14.78
CA ALA A 330 11.31 -9.16 15.40
C ALA A 330 12.40 -8.10 15.15
N VAL A 331 13.67 -8.47 15.33
CA VAL A 331 14.83 -7.59 15.06
C VAL A 331 14.85 -7.17 13.60
N LEU A 332 14.66 -8.12 12.67
CA LEU A 332 14.65 -7.85 11.22
C LEU A 332 13.48 -6.94 10.83
N THR A 333 12.30 -7.18 11.39
CA THR A 333 11.09 -6.40 11.09
C THR A 333 11.20 -4.98 11.64
N VAL A 334 11.52 -4.83 12.92
CA VAL A 334 11.62 -3.51 13.57
C VAL A 334 12.83 -2.75 13.06
N GLY A 335 13.98 -3.40 12.97
CA GLY A 335 15.21 -2.80 12.44
C GLY A 335 15.07 -2.40 10.97
N GLY A 336 14.52 -3.28 10.14
CA GLY A 336 14.25 -3.00 8.73
C GLY A 336 13.28 -1.84 8.53
N LEU A 337 12.18 -1.80 9.31
CA LEU A 337 11.22 -0.70 9.28
C LEU A 337 11.85 0.62 9.73
N ALA A 338 12.60 0.61 10.83
CA ALA A 338 13.26 1.80 11.36
C ALA A 338 14.30 2.34 10.37
N ALA A 339 15.19 1.48 9.87
CA ALA A 339 16.21 1.85 8.91
C ALA A 339 15.58 2.38 7.60
N ALA A 340 14.58 1.71 7.06
CA ALA A 340 13.87 2.16 5.86
C ALA A 340 13.18 3.52 6.08
N THR A 341 12.64 3.77 7.29
CA THR A 341 12.03 5.06 7.64
C THR A 341 13.07 6.17 7.69
N VAL A 342 14.22 5.92 8.33
CA VAL A 342 15.31 6.89 8.41
C VAL A 342 15.88 7.22 7.03
N VAL A 343 16.19 6.21 6.22
CA VAL A 343 16.72 6.40 4.86
C VAL A 343 15.69 7.13 3.99
N SER A 344 14.40 6.77 4.09
CA SER A 344 13.32 7.48 3.40
C SER A 344 13.27 8.96 3.78
N ALA A 345 13.35 9.27 5.08
CA ALA A 345 13.31 10.65 5.57
C ALA A 345 14.54 11.46 5.09
N LEU A 346 15.73 10.84 5.07
CA LEU A 346 16.96 11.47 4.55
C LEU A 346 16.85 11.76 3.05
N LEU A 347 16.35 10.80 2.25
CA LEU A 347 16.12 11.00 0.82
C LEU A 347 15.05 12.09 0.56
N ALA A 348 14.00 12.13 1.40
CA ALA A 348 12.94 13.14 1.30
C ALA A 348 13.47 14.57 1.57
N ALA A 349 14.48 14.72 2.42
CA ALA A 349 15.11 16.00 2.70
C ALA A 349 16.11 16.44 1.59
N GLY A 350 16.61 15.49 0.79
CA GLY A 350 17.67 15.69 -0.20
C GLY A 350 17.17 15.95 -1.63
N PRO A 351 18.09 15.97 -2.60
CA PRO A 351 17.79 16.15 -4.03
C PRO A 351 16.99 14.98 -4.61
N LEU A 352 17.06 13.79 -4.01
CA LEU A 352 16.39 12.57 -4.45
C LEU A 352 14.94 12.46 -3.95
N ALA A 353 14.39 13.48 -3.30
CA ALA A 353 13.01 13.46 -2.78
C ALA A 353 11.97 13.01 -3.81
N ALA A 354 12.12 13.40 -5.06
CA ALA A 354 11.18 13.03 -6.13
C ALA A 354 11.21 11.53 -6.46
N THR A 355 12.36 10.85 -6.30
CA THR A 355 12.51 9.41 -6.59
C THR A 355 11.79 8.51 -5.59
N ILE A 356 11.41 9.04 -4.42
CA ILE A 356 10.58 8.37 -3.42
C ILE A 356 9.18 9.00 -3.31
N GLY A 357 8.76 9.77 -4.34
CA GLY A 357 7.44 10.41 -4.40
C GLY A 357 7.23 11.54 -3.40
N SER A 358 8.27 11.96 -2.67
CA SER A 358 8.21 13.08 -1.74
C SER A 358 8.27 14.42 -2.49
N ARG A 359 7.63 15.44 -1.92
CA ARG A 359 7.79 16.83 -2.41
C ARG A 359 8.82 17.51 -1.54
N ARG A 360 9.85 18.10 -2.15
CA ARG A 360 10.71 19.04 -1.44
C ARG A 360 9.82 20.04 -0.69
N ARG A 361 9.89 20.08 0.63
CA ARG A 361 9.42 21.22 1.39
C ARG A 361 10.24 22.41 0.90
N ARG A 362 9.66 23.29 0.10
CA ARG A 362 10.28 24.60 -0.12
C ARG A 362 10.47 25.21 1.26
N ALA A 363 11.72 25.40 1.64
CA ALA A 363 12.06 26.12 2.85
C ALA A 363 11.30 27.46 2.78
N ALA A 364 10.57 27.78 3.84
CA ALA A 364 9.90 29.06 4.02
C ALA A 364 10.99 30.12 4.34
N THR A 365 11.81 30.43 3.34
CA THR A 365 12.82 31.48 3.39
C THR A 365 12.46 32.53 2.37
N SER A 366 11.45 33.34 2.65
CA SER A 366 11.26 34.62 1.95
C SER A 366 10.20 35.53 2.57
N SER A 367 9.90 35.47 3.86
CA SER A 367 9.00 36.45 4.48
C SER A 367 9.64 37.30 5.60
N LEU A 368 10.92 37.17 5.85
CA LEU A 368 11.63 38.01 6.84
C LEU A 368 12.48 39.16 6.21
N GLY A 369 12.58 39.21 4.87
CA GLY A 369 13.35 40.23 4.17
C GLY A 369 12.57 41.44 3.65
N ALA A 370 11.24 41.46 3.76
CA ALA A 370 10.41 42.51 3.14
C ALA A 370 9.79 43.51 4.13
N GLN A 371 10.08 43.41 5.42
CA GLN A 371 9.51 44.36 6.41
C GLN A 371 10.52 45.34 7.03
N SER A 372 11.78 45.38 6.57
CA SER A 372 12.78 46.32 7.14
C SER A 372 13.21 47.46 6.24
N SER A 373 12.50 47.75 5.13
CA SER A 373 12.84 48.87 4.24
C SER A 373 11.71 49.86 4.01
N GLY A 374 10.92 50.17 5.04
CA GLY A 374 9.77 51.10 4.93
C GLY A 374 9.58 52.05 6.10
N SER A 375 10.68 52.51 6.75
CA SER A 375 10.57 53.56 7.77
C SER A 375 11.82 54.41 7.83
N SER A 376 11.98 55.28 6.83
CA SER A 376 12.73 56.56 6.97
C SER A 376 12.51 57.41 5.73
N ALA A 377 11.55 58.32 5.77
CA ALA A 377 11.63 59.63 5.15
C ALA A 377 10.31 60.37 5.32
N GLY A 378 10.37 61.50 5.98
CA GLY A 378 9.40 62.59 5.88
C GLY A 378 8.59 62.81 7.11
#